data_2c0038a49122812a84d6a8efc5e81d78
#
_entry.id   2c0038a49122812a84d6a8efc5e81d78
#
_cell.length_a   1.000
_cell.length_b   1.000
_cell.length_c   1.000
_cell.angle_alpha   90.00
_cell.angle_beta   90.00
_cell.angle_gamma   90.00
#
_symmetry.space_group_name_H-M   'P 1'
#
loop_
_entity.id
_entity.type
_entity.pdbx_description
1 polymer ?
#
loop_
_entity_poly.entity_id
_entity_poly.type
_entity_poly.pdbx_seq_one_letter_code
_entity_poly.pdbx_strand_id
1 'polypeptide(L)'
;DFLIWCKEKKISMAVCTNKQEHLAVDLLKKIGINDFFEYVAGHNTFEYCKPDPRHLTSVIEILGGDVKKTLMIGDSETDANAARSAGIPVILLEDGYTEKNTTEIYHNHLVKDFVGIEKIVSEYL
;
A
#
# COMPACT_ATOMS: atom_id res chain seq x y z
N ASP A 1 0.31 -3.13 -17.39
CA ASP A 1 0.76 -2.35 -16.26
C ASP A 1 0.73 -3.18 -14.97
N PHE A 2 1.21 -2.63 -13.86
CA PHE A 2 1.37 -3.36 -12.60
C PHE A 2 0.03 -3.88 -12.05
N LEU A 3 -1.03 -3.09 -12.10
CA LEU A 3 -2.34 -3.50 -11.55
C LEU A 3 -2.94 -4.68 -12.32
N ILE A 4 -2.82 -4.65 -13.63
CA ILE A 4 -3.28 -5.74 -14.48
C ILE A 4 -2.48 -7.01 -14.19
N TRP A 5 -1.17 -6.87 -14.06
CA TRP A 5 -0.29 -7.98 -13.71
C TRP A 5 -0.68 -8.61 -12.37
N CYS A 6 -0.95 -7.80 -11.33
CA CYS A 6 -1.40 -8.30 -10.03
C CYS A 6 -2.72 -9.06 -10.15
N LYS A 7 -3.66 -8.52 -10.93
CA LYS A 7 -4.96 -9.17 -11.15
C LYS A 7 -4.79 -10.53 -11.83
N GLU A 8 -3.92 -10.61 -12.83
CA GLU A 8 -3.63 -11.86 -13.53
C GLU A 8 -2.97 -12.89 -12.61
N LYS A 9 -2.17 -12.44 -11.65
CA LYS A 9 -1.53 -13.30 -10.65
C LYS A 9 -2.45 -13.63 -9.47
N LYS A 10 -3.69 -13.12 -9.49
CA LYS A 10 -4.68 -13.31 -8.43
C LYS A 10 -4.21 -12.79 -7.07
N ILE A 11 -3.50 -11.67 -7.09
CA ILE A 11 -3.06 -10.98 -5.88
C ILE A 11 -4.18 -10.04 -5.44
N SER A 12 -4.62 -10.16 -4.19
CA SER A 12 -5.59 -9.24 -3.60
C SER A 12 -4.94 -7.89 -3.38
N MET A 13 -5.62 -6.82 -3.79
CA MET A 13 -5.11 -5.47 -3.66
C MET A 13 -6.08 -4.60 -2.88
N ALA A 14 -5.52 -3.71 -2.06
CA ALA A 14 -6.29 -2.74 -1.30
C ALA A 14 -5.54 -1.41 -1.24
N VAL A 15 -6.27 -0.35 -0.99
CA VAL A 15 -5.70 0.98 -0.77
C VAL A 15 -5.83 1.34 0.70
N CYS A 16 -4.72 1.78 1.29
CA CYS A 16 -4.67 2.30 2.65
C CYS A 16 -4.11 3.72 2.60
N THR A 17 -4.94 4.71 2.81
CA THR A 17 -4.56 6.12 2.69
C THR A 17 -5.05 6.91 3.89
N ASN A 18 -4.37 8.02 4.20
CA ASN A 18 -4.84 8.97 5.21
C ASN A 18 -5.80 10.02 4.62
N LYS A 19 -6.08 9.95 3.33
CA LYS A 19 -7.16 10.73 2.70
C LYS A 19 -8.50 10.19 3.17
N GLN A 20 -9.53 11.03 3.25
CA GLN A 20 -10.87 10.56 3.59
C GLN A 20 -11.36 9.50 2.59
N GLU A 21 -12.06 8.49 3.09
CA GLU A 21 -12.46 7.33 2.28
C GLU A 21 -13.20 7.72 1.00
N HIS A 22 -14.23 8.57 1.10
CA HIS A 22 -15.01 8.95 -0.07
C HIS A 22 -14.18 9.69 -1.14
N LEU A 23 -13.23 10.52 -0.69
CA LEU A 23 -12.34 11.23 -1.60
C LEU A 23 -11.37 10.28 -2.31
N ALA A 24 -10.88 9.27 -1.57
CA ALA A 24 -10.01 8.25 -2.14
C ALA A 24 -10.77 7.42 -3.19
N VAL A 25 -11.97 6.97 -2.88
CA VAL A 25 -12.80 6.20 -3.80
C VAL A 25 -13.12 7.03 -5.06
N ASP A 26 -13.50 8.29 -4.89
CA ASP A 26 -13.80 9.17 -6.02
C ASP A 26 -12.59 9.36 -6.94
N LEU A 27 -11.41 9.52 -6.37
CA LEU A 27 -10.18 9.65 -7.15
C LEU A 27 -9.89 8.39 -7.94
N LEU A 28 -9.98 7.22 -7.30
CA LEU A 28 -9.74 5.94 -7.97
C LEU A 28 -10.72 5.69 -9.11
N LYS A 29 -11.98 6.08 -8.94
CA LYS A 29 -13.00 6.00 -9.99
C LYS A 29 -12.69 6.94 -11.15
N LYS A 30 -12.25 8.16 -10.85
CA LYS A 30 -11.89 9.15 -11.87
C LYS A 30 -10.77 8.67 -12.77
N ILE A 31 -9.76 8.04 -12.19
CA ILE A 31 -8.62 7.53 -12.97
C ILE A 31 -8.83 6.10 -13.48
N GLY A 32 -9.99 5.52 -13.19
CA GLY A 32 -10.41 4.24 -13.77
C GLY A 32 -9.76 3.00 -13.19
N ILE A 33 -9.27 3.04 -11.96
CA ILE A 33 -8.59 1.89 -11.34
C ILE A 33 -9.29 1.36 -10.08
N ASN A 34 -10.44 1.91 -9.72
CA ASN A 34 -11.15 1.52 -8.50
C ASN A 34 -11.45 0.03 -8.44
N ASP A 35 -11.79 -0.59 -9.59
CA ASP A 35 -12.20 -1.99 -9.64
C ASP A 35 -11.05 -2.98 -9.41
N PHE A 36 -9.81 -2.52 -9.42
CA PHE A 36 -8.66 -3.37 -9.09
C PHE A 36 -8.56 -3.66 -7.59
N PHE A 37 -9.19 -2.85 -6.75
CA PHE A 37 -9.03 -2.93 -5.31
C PHE A 37 -10.25 -3.55 -4.65
N GLU A 38 -10.00 -4.53 -3.79
CA GLU A 38 -11.07 -5.21 -3.05
C GLU A 38 -11.54 -4.40 -1.85
N TYR A 39 -10.71 -3.46 -1.36
CA TYR A 39 -11.04 -2.60 -0.24
C TYR A 39 -10.29 -1.27 -0.33
N VAL A 40 -10.93 -0.21 0.11
CA VAL A 40 -10.32 1.12 0.20
C VAL A 40 -10.52 1.63 1.62
N ALA A 41 -9.43 1.75 2.36
CA ALA A 41 -9.43 2.28 3.71
C ALA A 41 -8.85 3.71 3.71
N GLY A 42 -9.68 4.67 4.08
CA GLY A 42 -9.28 6.06 4.21
C GLY A 42 -9.03 6.44 5.67
N HIS A 43 -8.79 7.72 5.90
CA HIS A 43 -8.53 8.26 7.23
C HIS A 43 -9.66 7.95 8.22
N ASN A 44 -10.89 8.00 7.76
CA ASN A 44 -12.09 7.84 8.59
C ASN A 44 -12.76 6.47 8.50
N THR A 45 -12.13 5.49 7.84
CA THR A 45 -12.67 4.14 7.71
C THR A 45 -12.64 3.42 9.05
N PHE A 46 -11.57 3.61 9.82
CA PHE A 46 -11.39 3.05 11.16
C PHE A 46 -11.18 4.18 12.15
N GLU A 47 -11.13 3.85 13.44
CA GLU A 47 -10.83 4.80 14.51
C GLU A 47 -9.35 5.24 14.51
N TYR A 48 -8.53 4.57 13.74
CA TYR A 48 -7.08 4.77 13.62
C TYR A 48 -6.66 4.83 12.16
N CYS A 49 -5.54 5.48 11.90
CA CYS A 49 -4.98 5.61 10.56
C CYS A 49 -3.45 5.53 10.63
N LYS A 50 -2.81 5.45 9.46
CA LYS A 50 -1.34 5.39 9.41
C LYS A 50 -0.73 6.60 10.13
N PRO A 51 0.34 6.45 10.89
CA PRO A 51 1.25 5.31 10.95
C PRO A 51 0.85 4.18 11.91
N ASP A 52 -0.36 4.19 12.44
CA ASP A 52 -0.84 3.09 13.28
C ASP A 52 -0.93 1.81 12.42
N PRO A 53 -0.27 0.72 12.83
CA PRO A 53 -0.26 -0.51 12.04
C PRO A 53 -1.62 -1.16 11.88
N ARG A 54 -2.56 -0.85 12.78
CA ARG A 54 -3.92 -1.40 12.71
C ARG A 54 -4.67 -0.96 11.47
N HIS A 55 -4.31 0.18 10.87
CA HIS A 55 -4.89 0.60 9.61
C HIS A 55 -4.64 -0.45 8.51
N LEU A 56 -3.44 -1.04 8.50
CA LEU A 56 -3.07 -2.08 7.56
C LEU A 56 -3.60 -3.45 7.99
N THR A 57 -3.41 -3.82 9.25
CA THR A 57 -3.80 -5.16 9.73
C THR A 57 -5.31 -5.36 9.71
N SER A 58 -6.10 -4.31 9.94
CA SER A 58 -7.56 -4.39 9.83
C SER A 58 -8.02 -4.68 8.40
N VAL A 59 -7.38 -4.07 7.41
CA VAL A 59 -7.68 -4.33 6.00
C VAL A 59 -7.33 -5.77 5.64
N ILE A 60 -6.16 -6.25 6.07
CA ILE A 60 -5.73 -7.62 5.84
C ILE A 60 -6.74 -8.61 6.43
N GLU A 61 -7.21 -8.35 7.64
CA GLU A 61 -8.21 -9.19 8.30
C GLU A 61 -9.54 -9.20 7.54
N ILE A 62 -10.00 -8.04 7.10
CA ILE A 62 -11.25 -7.91 6.31
C ILE A 62 -11.16 -8.73 5.03
N LEU A 63 -10.01 -8.73 4.37
CA LEU A 63 -9.79 -9.46 3.13
C LEU A 63 -9.49 -10.95 3.34
N GLY A 64 -9.37 -11.39 4.59
CA GLY A 64 -9.00 -12.78 4.88
C GLY A 64 -7.56 -13.10 4.54
N GLY A 65 -6.69 -12.08 4.53
CA GLY A 65 -5.28 -12.24 4.21
C GLY A 65 -4.42 -12.65 5.40
N ASP A 66 -3.13 -12.75 5.13
CA ASP A 66 -2.11 -13.10 6.12
C ASP A 66 -1.04 -12.02 6.10
N VAL A 67 -0.73 -11.45 7.27
CA VAL A 67 0.31 -10.43 7.43
C VAL A 67 1.64 -10.91 6.85
N LYS A 68 1.96 -12.19 7.02
CA LYS A 68 3.21 -12.79 6.51
C LYS A 68 3.26 -12.89 4.99
N LYS A 69 2.12 -12.73 4.32
CA LYS A 69 2.00 -12.78 2.86
C LYS A 69 1.56 -11.45 2.29
N THR A 70 1.81 -10.36 3.01
CA THR A 70 1.39 -9.02 2.64
C THR A 70 2.62 -8.17 2.35
N LEU A 71 2.48 -7.27 1.40
CA LEU A 71 3.51 -6.34 0.99
C LEU A 71 2.90 -4.94 0.92
N MET A 72 3.59 -3.95 1.48
CA MET A 72 3.18 -2.55 1.42
C MET A 72 3.96 -1.83 0.34
N ILE A 73 3.25 -1.08 -0.50
CA ILE A 73 3.87 -0.17 -1.46
C ILE A 73 3.45 1.24 -1.03
N GLY A 74 4.41 2.09 -0.77
CA GLY A 74 4.13 3.43 -0.31
C GLY A 74 5.18 4.43 -0.74
N ASP A 75 4.93 5.70 -0.45
CA ASP A 75 5.79 6.79 -0.88
C ASP A 75 6.15 7.75 0.26
N SER A 76 5.78 7.42 1.48
CA SER A 76 6.00 8.30 2.63
C SER A 76 6.51 7.55 3.85
N GLU A 77 7.06 8.32 4.80
CA GLU A 77 7.47 7.81 6.10
C GLU A 77 6.27 7.21 6.86
N THR A 78 5.10 7.81 6.71
CA THR A 78 3.87 7.33 7.34
C THR A 78 3.53 5.91 6.89
N ASP A 79 3.62 5.63 5.59
CA ASP A 79 3.42 4.29 5.03
C ASP A 79 4.45 3.30 5.57
N ALA A 80 5.71 3.70 5.53
CA ALA A 80 6.83 2.85 5.96
C ALA A 80 6.73 2.49 7.45
N ASN A 81 6.39 3.46 8.29
CA ASN A 81 6.28 3.24 9.73
C ASN A 81 5.10 2.34 10.08
N ALA A 82 3.97 2.50 9.39
CA ALA A 82 2.80 1.61 9.59
C ALA A 82 3.16 0.17 9.24
N ALA A 83 3.79 -0.05 8.11
CA ALA A 83 4.19 -1.38 7.65
C ALA A 83 5.24 -1.99 8.57
N ARG A 84 6.25 -1.22 8.98
CA ARG A 84 7.28 -1.67 9.90
C ARG A 84 6.67 -2.16 11.21
N SER A 85 5.76 -1.37 11.79
CA SER A 85 5.11 -1.74 13.05
C SER A 85 4.21 -2.97 12.91
N ALA A 86 3.67 -3.21 11.71
CA ALA A 86 2.84 -4.38 11.42
C ALA A 86 3.68 -5.62 11.03
N GLY A 87 4.98 -5.47 10.83
CA GLY A 87 5.85 -6.56 10.37
C GLY A 87 5.70 -6.87 8.89
N ILE A 88 5.30 -5.89 8.09
CA ILE A 88 5.07 -6.02 6.65
C ILE A 88 6.24 -5.41 5.88
N PRO A 89 6.81 -6.13 4.89
CA PRO A 89 7.84 -5.55 4.03
C PRO A 89 7.34 -4.34 3.24
N VAL A 90 8.22 -3.39 2.98
CA VAL A 90 7.89 -2.13 2.29
C VAL A 90 8.70 -1.97 1.02
N ILE A 91 8.00 -1.69 -0.07
CA ILE A 91 8.59 -1.13 -1.28
C ILE A 91 8.30 0.37 -1.22
N LEU A 92 9.33 1.18 -1.14
CA LEU A 92 9.21 2.63 -1.05
C LEU A 92 9.49 3.27 -2.41
N LEU A 93 8.58 4.14 -2.85
CA LEU A 93 8.72 4.91 -4.08
C LEU A 93 9.47 6.21 -3.79
N GLU A 94 10.52 6.50 -4.58
CA GLU A 94 11.36 7.69 -4.37
C GLU A 94 10.65 9.01 -4.64
N ASP A 95 9.71 9.02 -5.57
CA ASP A 95 9.03 10.24 -6.02
C ASP A 95 7.83 10.63 -5.16
N GLY A 96 7.73 10.07 -3.95
CA GLY A 96 6.62 10.36 -3.04
C GLY A 96 6.78 11.67 -2.28
N TYR A 97 5.70 12.08 -1.61
CA TYR A 97 5.68 13.23 -0.73
C TYR A 97 6.21 12.87 0.65
N THR A 98 7.43 13.31 0.94
CA THR A 98 8.04 13.11 2.25
C THR A 98 8.98 14.27 2.56
N GLU A 99 9.06 14.63 3.85
CA GLU A 99 9.98 15.67 4.32
C GLU A 99 11.40 15.13 4.48
N LYS A 100 11.54 13.82 4.59
CA LYS A 100 12.85 13.17 4.72
C LYS A 100 13.33 12.68 3.37
N ASN A 101 14.65 12.61 3.22
CA ASN A 101 15.26 11.92 2.10
C ASN A 101 14.79 10.46 2.15
N THR A 102 14.33 9.92 1.03
CA THR A 102 13.80 8.55 0.96
C THR A 102 14.78 7.49 1.42
N THR A 103 16.08 7.73 1.27
CA THR A 103 17.11 6.81 1.77
C THR A 103 17.15 6.71 3.30
N GLU A 104 16.63 7.71 4.01
CA GLU A 104 16.57 7.75 5.47
C GLU A 104 15.29 7.12 6.03
N ILE A 105 14.30 6.83 5.17
CA ILE A 105 13.04 6.20 5.55
C ILE A 105 13.21 4.68 5.53
N TYR A 106 12.63 3.98 6.52
CA TYR A 106 12.64 2.53 6.56
C TYR A 106 12.06 1.94 5.26
N HIS A 107 12.75 0.98 4.68
CA HIS A 107 12.28 0.26 3.50
C HIS A 107 13.01 -1.06 3.36
N ASN A 108 12.37 -2.01 2.68
CA ASN A 108 13.01 -3.26 2.25
C ASN A 108 13.52 -3.13 0.82
N HIS A 109 12.78 -2.38 -0.01
CA HIS A 109 13.17 -2.07 -1.37
C HIS A 109 12.89 -0.60 -1.64
N LEU A 110 13.83 0.08 -2.30
CA LEU A 110 13.67 1.47 -2.73
C LEU A 110 13.65 1.48 -4.25
N VAL A 111 12.56 2.00 -4.83
CA VAL A 111 12.39 2.04 -6.28
C VAL A 111 12.04 3.46 -6.72
N LYS A 112 12.39 3.80 -7.94
CA LYS A 112 12.11 5.12 -8.48
C LYS A 112 10.63 5.28 -8.81
N ASP A 113 10.03 4.25 -9.40
CA ASP A 113 8.65 4.24 -9.85
C ASP A 113 8.14 2.80 -9.95
N PHE A 114 6.97 2.61 -10.55
CA PHE A 114 6.38 1.28 -10.70
C PHE A 114 6.98 0.43 -11.83
N VAL A 115 7.90 0.97 -12.61
CA VAL A 115 8.50 0.21 -13.72
C VAL A 115 9.37 -0.92 -13.17
N GLY A 116 9.04 -2.16 -13.55
CA GLY A 116 9.80 -3.33 -13.12
C GLY A 116 9.52 -3.82 -11.71
N ILE A 117 8.55 -3.22 -11.02
CA ILE A 117 8.20 -3.59 -9.65
C ILE A 117 7.68 -5.03 -9.55
N GLU A 118 7.13 -5.58 -10.63
CA GLU A 118 6.63 -6.95 -10.68
C GLU A 118 7.70 -7.97 -10.30
N LYS A 119 8.95 -7.71 -10.69
CA LYS A 119 10.07 -8.57 -10.37
C LYS A 119 10.29 -8.67 -8.86
N ILE A 120 10.19 -7.53 -8.17
CA ILE A 120 10.34 -7.48 -6.71
C ILE A 120 9.16 -8.20 -6.05
N VAL A 121 7.94 -7.91 -6.49
CA VAL A 121 6.73 -8.53 -5.92
C VAL A 121 6.76 -10.05 -6.11
N SER A 122 7.26 -10.52 -7.26
CA SER A 122 7.38 -11.96 -7.53
C SER A 122 8.22 -12.70 -6.49
N GLU A 123 9.19 -12.04 -5.88
CA GLU A 123 10.03 -12.63 -4.83
C GLU A 123 9.23 -12.97 -3.57
N TYR A 124 8.06 -12.37 -3.38
CA TYR A 124 7.20 -12.58 -2.22
C TYR A 124 6.03 -13.54 -2.49
N LEU A 125 5.89 -14.01 -3.70
CA LEU A 125 4.81 -14.94 -4.07
C LEU A 125 5.12 -16.39 -3.74
#